data_986b03205ed40c5748089559b05cae9a
#
_entry.id   986b03205ed40c5748089559b05cae9a
#
_cell.length_a   1.000
_cell.length_b   1.000
_cell.length_c   1.000
_cell.angle_alpha   90.00
_cell.angle_beta   90.00
_cell.angle_gamma   90.00
#
_symmetry.space_group_name_H-M   'P 1'
#
loop_
_entity.id
_entity.type
_entity.pdbx_description
1 polymer ?
#
loop_
_entity_poly.entity_id
_entity_poly.type
_entity_poly.pdbx_seq_one_letter_code
_entity_poly.pdbx_strand_id
1 'polypeptide(L)'
;MYRVCGYSKRRISRELHVSRHTVDNILSKYESAIRTDNPEEALSDLLTIQPRYDSSRRRPRRLTQEIKDKIGFCLKKNAVKIATGLRKQRMLKKDIHQFLLSQGYTISYATVCSYIKNIESYKEKKKSEAFIRLFYEPGCIAEFDWGEVLLFIDGVKTKFYLAVFTFGHSNGRYAYLFRHQNTLAFMESHRNFFRDIHGVPAMMVYDNMRVAVKSFVGGDKKPTEALMKMSGFYCFEYRFCNVRAGWEKGHVERSVEYVRRKAFCLTDHFGDIHSAQEHLNRVCMQVNNEQGSLSTAEKTSRLEADLSSLKPFPGNLGCFEVYEYIVDKWSTISMKNVHYSVPDSLVGEKVHVKVYSEKIVILYGKEKVASHQRSYCGGDWCIKLEHYLRTLSRKPGALPHLSLIHISEPTRP
;
A
#
# COMPACT_ATOMS: atom_id res chain seq x y z
N MET A 1 -43.09 51.98 -6.65
CA MET A 1 -44.08 51.30 -7.50
C MET A 1 -45.40 50.99 -6.76
N TYR A 2 -45.41 50.14 -5.71
CA TYR A 2 -46.66 49.73 -5.04
C TYR A 2 -47.40 50.93 -4.39
N ARG A 3 -46.74 51.71 -3.55
CA ARG A 3 -47.34 52.84 -2.84
C ARG A 3 -47.35 54.16 -3.61
N VAL A 4 -46.38 54.42 -4.49
CA VAL A 4 -46.27 55.68 -5.22
C VAL A 4 -47.03 55.62 -6.55
N CYS A 5 -46.95 54.51 -7.27
CA CYS A 5 -47.55 54.37 -8.58
C CYS A 5 -48.87 53.56 -8.58
N GLY A 6 -49.31 53.06 -7.42
CA GLY A 6 -50.52 52.22 -7.29
C GLY A 6 -50.46 50.88 -8.03
N TYR A 7 -49.25 50.37 -8.38
CA TYR A 7 -49.12 49.15 -9.14
C TYR A 7 -49.54 47.94 -8.35
N SER A 8 -50.32 47.06 -8.96
CA SER A 8 -50.65 45.78 -8.33
C SER A 8 -49.41 44.89 -8.20
N LYS A 9 -49.38 44.03 -7.18
CA LYS A 9 -48.30 43.03 -6.97
C LYS A 9 -48.02 42.19 -8.21
N ARG A 10 -49.06 41.91 -9.00
CA ARG A 10 -48.98 41.20 -10.31
C ARG A 10 -48.23 42.00 -11.37
N ARG A 11 -48.45 43.33 -11.41
CA ARG A 11 -47.78 44.23 -12.35
C ARG A 11 -46.29 44.38 -11.97
N ILE A 12 -46.00 44.56 -10.71
CA ILE A 12 -44.62 44.63 -10.19
C ILE A 12 -43.82 43.35 -10.48
N SER A 13 -44.44 42.19 -10.24
CA SER A 13 -43.84 40.91 -10.56
C SER A 13 -43.45 40.74 -12.01
N ARG A 14 -44.29 41.23 -12.93
CA ARG A 14 -44.04 41.21 -14.39
C ARG A 14 -42.95 42.18 -14.82
N GLU A 15 -43.03 43.40 -14.36
CA GLU A 15 -42.08 44.44 -14.75
C GLU A 15 -40.65 44.21 -14.19
N LEU A 16 -40.55 43.67 -12.98
CA LEU A 16 -39.25 43.39 -12.35
C LEU A 16 -38.72 41.95 -12.58
N HIS A 17 -39.47 41.13 -13.34
CA HIS A 17 -39.13 39.73 -13.58
C HIS A 17 -38.86 38.89 -12.32
N VAL A 18 -39.52 39.20 -11.20
CA VAL A 18 -39.42 38.49 -9.91
C VAL A 18 -40.71 37.74 -9.58
N SER A 19 -40.63 36.70 -8.75
CA SER A 19 -41.80 35.93 -8.32
C SER A 19 -42.76 36.82 -7.47
N ARG A 20 -44.08 36.58 -7.59
CA ARG A 20 -45.07 37.28 -6.72
C ARG A 20 -44.75 37.06 -5.23
N HIS A 21 -44.30 35.91 -4.86
CA HIS A 21 -43.90 35.61 -3.49
C HIS A 21 -42.71 36.50 -2.99
N THR A 22 -41.76 36.78 -3.90
CA THR A 22 -40.65 37.70 -3.62
C THR A 22 -41.19 39.13 -3.38
N VAL A 23 -42.15 39.59 -4.23
CA VAL A 23 -42.81 40.92 -4.05
C VAL A 23 -43.57 40.94 -2.73
N ASP A 24 -44.34 39.91 -2.38
CA ASP A 24 -45.07 39.82 -1.12
C ASP A 24 -44.13 39.87 0.09
N ASN A 25 -43.05 39.08 0.08
CA ASN A 25 -42.06 39.07 1.17
C ASN A 25 -41.37 40.43 1.38
N ILE A 26 -41.02 41.14 0.29
CA ILE A 26 -40.40 42.43 0.38
C ILE A 26 -41.41 43.49 0.95
N LEU A 27 -42.65 43.46 0.47
CA LEU A 27 -43.69 44.37 0.97
C LEU A 27 -44.03 44.12 2.44
N SER A 28 -44.14 42.84 2.86
CA SER A 28 -44.36 42.50 4.27
C SER A 28 -43.23 43.01 5.17
N LYS A 29 -41.96 42.79 4.73
CA LYS A 29 -40.81 43.34 5.49
C LYS A 29 -40.80 44.85 5.56
N TYR A 30 -41.10 45.52 4.46
CA TYR A 30 -41.23 46.95 4.40
C TYR A 30 -42.34 47.47 5.32
N GLU A 31 -43.51 46.82 5.31
CA GLU A 31 -44.64 47.17 6.21
C GLU A 31 -44.33 46.92 7.67
N SER A 32 -43.56 45.89 7.97
CA SER A 32 -43.07 45.65 9.35
C SER A 32 -42.07 46.68 9.80
N ALA A 33 -41.12 47.10 8.91
CA ALA A 33 -40.11 48.11 9.21
C ALA A 33 -40.72 49.46 9.50
N ILE A 34 -41.79 49.87 8.79
CA ILE A 34 -42.49 51.15 9.03
C ILE A 34 -43.24 51.16 10.38
N ARG A 35 -43.60 50.02 10.93
CA ARG A 35 -44.32 49.89 12.22
C ARG A 35 -43.40 49.87 13.44
N THR A 36 -42.09 49.94 13.27
CA THR A 36 -41.10 49.96 14.35
C THR A 36 -40.96 51.41 14.92
N ASP A 37 -40.43 51.51 16.13
CA ASP A 37 -40.20 52.79 16.80
C ASP A 37 -39.16 53.65 16.09
N ASN A 38 -38.31 53.07 15.22
CA ASN A 38 -37.26 53.76 14.43
C ASN A 38 -37.35 53.34 12.94
N PRO A 39 -38.33 53.87 12.15
CA PRO A 39 -38.57 53.44 10.77
C PRO A 39 -37.42 53.69 9.80
N GLU A 40 -36.64 54.79 9.97
CA GLU A 40 -35.53 55.14 9.09
C GLU A 40 -34.36 54.15 9.18
N GLU A 41 -34.00 53.74 10.38
CA GLU A 41 -32.95 52.77 10.63
C GLU A 41 -33.36 51.38 10.12
N ALA A 42 -34.58 50.93 10.40
CA ALA A 42 -35.14 49.67 9.95
C ALA A 42 -35.24 49.59 8.43
N LEU A 43 -35.51 50.67 7.72
CA LEU A 43 -35.54 50.75 6.26
C LEU A 43 -34.10 50.72 5.67
N SER A 44 -33.15 51.41 6.31
CA SER A 44 -31.73 51.37 5.92
C SER A 44 -31.17 49.94 6.01
N ASP A 45 -31.44 49.22 7.10
CA ASP A 45 -31.07 47.84 7.27
C ASP A 45 -31.68 46.92 6.21
N LEU A 46 -32.94 47.17 5.83
CA LEU A 46 -33.61 46.39 4.80
C LEU A 46 -32.98 46.55 3.42
N LEU A 47 -32.39 47.72 3.11
CA LEU A 47 -31.68 48.00 1.87
C LEU A 47 -30.26 47.38 1.84
N THR A 48 -29.62 47.19 2.99
CA THR A 48 -28.27 46.66 3.12
C THR A 48 -28.25 45.09 3.18
N ILE A 49 -29.34 44.45 3.55
CA ILE A 49 -29.45 42.98 3.64
C ILE A 49 -29.41 42.36 2.24
N GLN A 50 -28.30 41.69 1.91
CA GLN A 50 -28.24 40.86 0.71
C GLN A 50 -29.20 39.67 0.85
N PRO A 51 -30.05 39.40 -0.15
CA PRO A 51 -30.95 38.24 -0.11
C PRO A 51 -30.16 36.94 -0.06
N ARG A 52 -30.26 36.19 1.05
CA ARG A 52 -29.69 34.89 1.19
C ARG A 52 -30.76 33.80 0.98
N TYR A 53 -30.46 32.86 0.11
CA TYR A 53 -31.32 31.70 -0.10
C TYR A 53 -31.22 30.77 1.12
N ASP A 54 -32.33 30.51 1.81
CA ASP A 54 -32.41 29.54 2.90
C ASP A 54 -32.48 28.12 2.31
N SER A 55 -31.37 27.42 2.38
CA SER A 55 -31.25 26.04 1.95
C SER A 55 -31.51 25.02 3.09
N SER A 56 -31.82 25.47 4.30
CA SER A 56 -31.97 24.59 5.49
C SER A 56 -33.05 23.51 5.32
N ARG A 57 -34.10 23.78 4.53
CA ARG A 57 -35.20 22.85 4.25
C ARG A 57 -34.93 21.86 3.10
N ARG A 58 -33.79 21.99 2.39
CA ARG A 58 -33.44 21.04 1.32
C ARG A 58 -32.89 19.75 1.91
N ARG A 59 -33.60 18.65 1.72
CA ARG A 59 -33.06 17.31 2.00
C ARG A 59 -31.93 17.03 1.00
N PRO A 60 -30.74 16.56 1.45
CA PRO A 60 -29.66 16.18 0.55
C PRO A 60 -30.10 15.02 -0.33
N ARG A 61 -30.24 15.24 -1.64
CA ARG A 61 -30.74 14.23 -2.61
C ARG A 61 -29.80 13.05 -2.81
N ARG A 62 -28.48 13.22 -2.63
CA ARG A 62 -27.44 12.22 -2.91
C ARG A 62 -26.73 11.68 -1.68
N LEU A 63 -26.69 12.41 -0.57
CA LEU A 63 -26.07 11.98 0.69
C LEU A 63 -27.16 11.34 1.58
N THR A 64 -27.53 10.11 1.27
CA THR A 64 -28.52 9.33 2.03
C THR A 64 -27.99 8.92 3.40
N GLN A 65 -28.87 8.50 4.32
CA GLN A 65 -28.44 8.01 5.63
C GLN A 65 -27.56 6.77 5.50
N GLU A 66 -27.89 5.88 4.59
CA GLU A 66 -27.09 4.67 4.29
C GLU A 66 -25.66 5.00 3.88
N ILE A 67 -25.45 5.99 3.00
CA ILE A 67 -24.10 6.45 2.61
C ILE A 67 -23.35 7.04 3.81
N LYS A 68 -24.02 7.79 4.67
CA LYS A 68 -23.44 8.33 5.92
C LYS A 68 -22.98 7.21 6.84
N ASP A 69 -23.78 6.15 6.98
CA ASP A 69 -23.47 4.98 7.81
C ASP A 69 -22.27 4.21 7.25
N LYS A 70 -22.16 4.05 5.92
CA LYS A 70 -20.98 3.46 5.26
C LYS A 70 -19.71 4.30 5.46
N ILE A 71 -19.82 5.63 5.34
CA ILE A 71 -18.68 6.53 5.66
C ILE A 71 -18.31 6.39 7.14
N GLY A 72 -19.29 6.37 8.03
CA GLY A 72 -19.09 6.14 9.47
C GLY A 72 -18.38 4.82 9.77
N PHE A 73 -18.75 3.74 9.10
CA PHE A 73 -18.05 2.46 9.17
C PHE A 73 -16.57 2.57 8.78
N CYS A 74 -16.26 3.22 7.66
CA CYS A 74 -14.88 3.44 7.22
C CYS A 74 -14.07 4.26 8.24
N LEU A 75 -14.67 5.31 8.81
CA LEU A 75 -14.02 6.14 9.83
C LEU A 75 -13.79 5.39 11.14
N LYS A 76 -14.73 4.54 11.57
CA LYS A 76 -14.54 3.64 12.73
C LYS A 76 -13.40 2.64 12.48
N LYS A 77 -13.33 2.03 11.28
CA LYS A 77 -12.23 1.14 10.88
C LYS A 77 -10.89 1.87 10.92
N ASN A 78 -10.83 3.12 10.46
CA ASN A 78 -9.64 3.96 10.56
C ASN A 78 -9.24 4.24 12.02
N ALA A 79 -10.20 4.49 12.91
CA ALA A 79 -9.93 4.72 14.34
C ALA A 79 -9.33 3.47 15.00
N VAL A 80 -9.87 2.28 14.71
CA VAL A 80 -9.30 1.00 15.17
C VAL A 80 -7.88 0.82 14.65
N LYS A 81 -7.62 1.05 13.36
CA LYS A 81 -6.26 0.96 12.79
C LYS A 81 -5.28 1.92 13.45
N ILE A 82 -5.69 3.12 13.80
CA ILE A 82 -4.85 4.07 14.53
C ILE A 82 -4.55 3.54 15.95
N ALA A 83 -5.55 3.06 16.67
CA ALA A 83 -5.40 2.52 18.02
C ALA A 83 -4.51 1.27 18.07
N THR A 84 -4.56 0.42 17.04
CA THR A 84 -3.76 -0.81 16.92
C THR A 84 -2.36 -0.60 16.31
N GLY A 85 -1.94 0.67 16.07
CA GLY A 85 -0.63 0.99 15.49
C GLY A 85 -0.54 0.90 13.96
N LEU A 86 -1.67 0.64 13.28
CA LEU A 86 -1.77 0.54 11.82
C LEU A 86 -2.03 1.90 11.13
N ARG A 87 -1.60 3.01 11.74
CA ARG A 87 -1.88 4.38 11.27
C ARG A 87 -1.55 4.61 9.78
N LYS A 88 -0.50 3.95 9.28
CA LYS A 88 -0.05 4.06 7.88
C LYS A 88 -0.96 3.31 6.89
N GLN A 89 -1.89 2.46 7.36
CA GLN A 89 -2.82 1.66 6.55
C GLN A 89 -4.27 2.18 6.60
N ARG A 90 -4.49 3.38 7.14
CA ARG A 90 -5.81 4.01 7.17
C ARG A 90 -6.29 4.41 5.77
N MET A 91 -7.60 4.36 5.54
CA MET A 91 -8.24 4.88 4.33
C MET A 91 -8.18 6.40 4.27
N LEU A 92 -7.82 6.97 3.12
CA LEU A 92 -8.01 8.38 2.83
C LEU A 92 -9.43 8.64 2.29
N LYS A 93 -9.82 9.91 2.21
CA LYS A 93 -11.13 10.33 1.66
C LYS A 93 -11.39 9.77 0.25
N LYS A 94 -10.33 9.64 -0.57
CA LYS A 94 -10.41 9.04 -1.91
C LYS A 94 -10.70 7.54 -1.85
N ASP A 95 -10.09 6.83 -0.92
CA ASP A 95 -10.30 5.39 -0.75
C ASP A 95 -11.73 5.11 -0.25
N ILE A 96 -12.25 5.95 0.66
CA ILE A 96 -13.66 5.90 1.11
C ILE A 96 -14.62 6.15 -0.03
N HIS A 97 -14.34 7.14 -0.91
CA HIS A 97 -15.16 7.42 -2.09
C HIS A 97 -15.16 6.23 -3.06
N GLN A 98 -14.00 5.65 -3.36
CA GLN A 98 -13.90 4.45 -4.22
C GLN A 98 -14.64 3.25 -3.63
N PHE A 99 -14.55 3.05 -2.31
CA PHE A 99 -15.34 2.03 -1.63
C PHE A 99 -16.85 2.23 -1.82
N LEU A 100 -17.35 3.47 -1.70
CA LEU A 100 -18.76 3.76 -1.95
C LEU A 100 -19.16 3.46 -3.40
N LEU A 101 -18.32 3.82 -4.37
CA LEU A 101 -18.56 3.52 -5.79
C LEU A 101 -18.59 2.00 -6.05
N SER A 102 -17.69 1.23 -5.44
CA SER A 102 -17.63 -0.23 -5.55
C SER A 102 -18.86 -0.93 -4.93
N GLN A 103 -19.55 -0.26 -3.99
CA GLN A 103 -20.82 -0.72 -3.43
C GLN A 103 -22.04 -0.28 -4.23
N GLY A 104 -21.86 0.33 -5.41
CA GLY A 104 -22.93 0.77 -6.31
C GLY A 104 -23.53 2.15 -5.98
N TYR A 105 -22.99 2.89 -5.01
CA TYR A 105 -23.49 4.24 -4.69
C TYR A 105 -22.98 5.29 -5.67
N THR A 106 -23.88 6.14 -6.16
CA THR A 106 -23.54 7.27 -7.03
C THR A 106 -23.42 8.55 -6.20
N ILE A 107 -22.20 8.92 -5.82
CA ILE A 107 -21.91 10.13 -5.02
C ILE A 107 -20.64 10.81 -5.54
N SER A 108 -20.62 12.16 -5.50
CA SER A 108 -19.41 12.90 -5.91
C SER A 108 -18.34 12.87 -4.79
N TYR A 109 -17.08 12.85 -5.19
CA TYR A 109 -15.94 12.94 -4.26
C TYR A 109 -16.01 14.20 -3.38
N ALA A 110 -16.43 15.35 -3.96
CA ALA A 110 -16.60 16.61 -3.23
C ALA A 110 -17.62 16.48 -2.09
N THR A 111 -18.73 15.78 -2.31
CA THR A 111 -19.76 15.55 -1.27
C THR A 111 -19.20 14.69 -0.12
N VAL A 112 -18.47 13.63 -0.43
CA VAL A 112 -17.80 12.80 0.59
C VAL A 112 -16.79 13.61 1.38
N CYS A 113 -15.95 14.40 0.71
CA CYS A 113 -14.96 15.26 1.37
C CYS A 113 -15.60 16.29 2.30
N SER A 114 -16.68 16.97 1.84
CA SER A 114 -17.40 17.96 2.65
C SER A 114 -18.04 17.32 3.87
N TYR A 115 -18.66 16.16 3.73
CA TYR A 115 -19.26 15.44 4.85
C TYR A 115 -18.23 15.00 5.88
N ILE A 116 -17.12 14.41 5.45
CA ILE A 116 -16.02 14.00 6.36
C ILE A 116 -15.40 15.23 7.03
N LYS A 117 -15.22 16.35 6.31
CA LYS A 117 -14.70 17.60 6.88
C LYS A 117 -15.61 18.17 7.97
N ASN A 118 -16.93 18.05 7.82
CA ASN A 118 -17.89 18.48 8.84
C ASN A 118 -17.85 17.59 10.10
N ILE A 119 -17.46 16.31 9.96
CA ILE A 119 -17.26 15.38 11.10
C ILE A 119 -15.90 15.62 11.76
N GLU A 120 -14.86 15.91 10.96
CA GLU A 120 -13.49 16.18 11.43
C GLU A 120 -13.36 17.68 11.69
N SER A 121 -13.64 18.18 12.90
CA SER A 121 -13.39 19.58 13.26
C SER A 121 -11.96 20.00 12.99
N TYR A 122 -11.83 21.06 12.21
CA TYR A 122 -10.68 21.94 11.94
C TYR A 122 -9.26 21.44 12.27
N LYS A 123 -8.47 21.12 11.25
CA LYS A 123 -7.00 21.10 11.30
C LYS A 123 -6.42 22.12 10.31
N GLU A 124 -5.41 22.88 10.80
CA GLU A 124 -4.72 23.97 10.11
C GLU A 124 -4.23 23.61 8.68
N LYS A 125 -4.35 24.59 7.76
CA LYS A 125 -3.82 24.50 6.39
C LYS A 125 -2.29 24.59 6.41
N LYS A 126 -1.59 23.50 6.05
CA LYS A 126 -0.16 23.55 5.68
C LYS A 126 0.00 24.28 4.35
N LYS A 127 1.01 25.16 4.26
CA LYS A 127 1.42 25.79 2.99
C LYS A 127 1.83 24.70 1.97
N SER A 128 1.37 24.83 0.73
CA SER A 128 1.75 23.93 -0.37
C SER A 128 3.09 24.39 -0.96
N GLU A 129 4.02 23.44 -1.14
CA GLU A 129 5.28 23.66 -1.85
C GLU A 129 5.07 23.38 -3.35
N ALA A 130 5.81 24.10 -4.20
CA ALA A 130 5.81 23.87 -5.64
C ALA A 130 6.72 22.67 -5.97
N PHE A 131 6.25 21.77 -6.85
CA PHE A 131 7.03 20.63 -7.34
C PHE A 131 7.36 20.80 -8.81
N ILE A 132 8.60 20.48 -9.20
CA ILE A 132 9.03 20.43 -10.59
C ILE A 132 8.64 19.06 -11.17
N ARG A 133 7.96 19.06 -12.32
CA ARG A 133 7.60 17.82 -13.01
C ARG A 133 8.84 17.27 -13.73
N LEU A 134 9.32 16.10 -13.32
CA LEU A 134 10.39 15.39 -13.99
C LEU A 134 9.82 14.56 -15.15
N PHE A 135 10.56 14.49 -16.25
CA PHE A 135 10.26 13.64 -17.40
C PHE A 135 11.31 12.53 -17.47
N TYR A 136 10.86 11.32 -17.69
CA TYR A 136 11.71 10.14 -17.88
C TYR A 136 11.31 9.43 -19.16
N GLU A 137 12.29 8.96 -19.92
CA GLU A 137 12.09 8.13 -21.10
C GLU A 137 11.51 6.76 -20.71
N PRO A 138 10.68 6.14 -21.59
CA PRO A 138 10.14 4.80 -21.34
C PRO A 138 11.24 3.77 -21.08
N GLY A 139 11.03 2.86 -20.13
CA GLY A 139 11.94 1.78 -19.76
C GLY A 139 13.30 2.22 -19.18
N CYS A 140 13.55 3.54 -19.09
CA CYS A 140 14.84 4.06 -18.66
C CYS A 140 15.06 3.87 -17.16
N ILE A 141 14.10 4.26 -16.32
CA ILE A 141 14.27 4.30 -14.86
C ILE A 141 13.17 3.54 -14.15
N ALA A 142 13.57 2.67 -13.21
CA ALA A 142 12.70 2.15 -12.17
C ALA A 142 13.30 2.46 -10.80
N GLU A 143 12.45 2.88 -9.88
CA GLU A 143 12.80 3.24 -8.52
C GLU A 143 12.41 2.10 -7.58
N PHE A 144 13.23 1.84 -6.58
CA PHE A 144 13.02 0.81 -5.58
C PHE A 144 13.01 1.39 -4.17
N ASP A 145 12.02 0.97 -3.36
CA ASP A 145 11.99 1.31 -1.93
C ASP A 145 11.36 0.21 -1.08
N TRP A 146 11.72 0.21 0.21
CA TRP A 146 11.15 -0.67 1.22
C TRP A 146 10.08 0.03 2.04
N GLY A 147 8.98 -0.68 2.26
CA GLY A 147 7.96 -0.31 3.24
C GLY A 147 7.76 -1.37 4.29
N GLU A 148 7.07 -1.00 5.36
CA GLU A 148 6.60 -1.93 6.37
C GLU A 148 5.09 -2.04 6.32
N VAL A 149 4.57 -3.24 6.49
CA VAL A 149 3.14 -3.52 6.58
C VAL A 149 2.89 -4.54 7.69
N LEU A 150 1.78 -4.36 8.41
CA LEU A 150 1.31 -5.29 9.42
C LEU A 150 0.05 -5.98 8.89
N LEU A 151 0.10 -7.29 8.78
CA LEU A 151 -1.00 -8.13 8.31
C LEU A 151 -1.35 -9.17 9.38
N PHE A 152 -2.55 -9.70 9.31
CA PHE A 152 -2.97 -10.83 10.12
C PHE A 152 -2.91 -12.08 9.23
N ILE A 153 -2.00 -12.98 9.56
CA ILE A 153 -1.84 -14.27 8.88
C ILE A 153 -2.34 -15.35 9.83
N ASP A 154 -3.36 -16.08 9.42
CA ASP A 154 -4.04 -17.07 10.27
C ASP A 154 -4.40 -16.49 11.66
N GLY A 155 -4.95 -15.27 11.67
CA GLY A 155 -5.31 -14.54 12.88
C GLY A 155 -4.13 -13.91 13.64
N VAL A 156 -2.88 -14.24 13.31
CA VAL A 156 -1.68 -13.73 14.01
C VAL A 156 -1.18 -12.46 13.36
N LYS A 157 -1.06 -11.38 14.14
CA LYS A 157 -0.51 -10.10 13.69
C LYS A 157 0.97 -10.23 13.37
N THR A 158 1.31 -10.17 12.09
CA THR A 158 2.67 -10.39 11.58
C THR A 158 3.16 -9.16 10.81
N LYS A 159 4.40 -8.76 11.06
CA LYS A 159 5.08 -7.70 10.31
C LYS A 159 5.72 -8.27 9.05
N PHE A 160 5.48 -7.58 7.92
CA PHE A 160 6.14 -7.85 6.65
C PHE A 160 6.83 -6.61 6.12
N TYR A 161 7.83 -6.84 5.25
CA TYR A 161 8.50 -5.81 4.47
C TYR A 161 7.99 -5.84 3.04
N LEU A 162 7.62 -4.67 2.55
CA LEU A 162 7.04 -4.45 1.24
C LEU A 162 8.10 -3.89 0.31
N ALA A 163 8.61 -4.70 -0.62
CA ALA A 163 9.49 -4.27 -1.69
C ALA A 163 8.66 -3.65 -2.81
N VAL A 164 8.82 -2.37 -3.11
CA VAL A 164 8.03 -1.65 -4.12
C VAL A 164 8.94 -1.15 -5.23
N PHE A 165 8.55 -1.45 -6.46
CA PHE A 165 9.16 -0.95 -7.69
C PHE A 165 8.21 -0.01 -8.40
N THR A 166 8.70 1.11 -8.91
CA THR A 166 7.90 2.11 -9.60
C THR A 166 8.64 2.59 -10.84
N PHE A 167 8.01 2.49 -12.01
CA PHE A 167 8.56 3.08 -13.24
C PHE A 167 8.50 4.60 -13.21
N GLY A 168 9.56 5.26 -13.63
CA GLY A 168 9.63 6.72 -13.67
C GLY A 168 8.70 7.34 -14.71
N HIS A 169 8.53 6.72 -15.87
CA HIS A 169 7.70 7.22 -16.96
C HIS A 169 6.20 6.98 -16.75
N SER A 170 5.78 5.74 -16.54
CA SER A 170 4.36 5.37 -16.42
C SER A 170 3.80 5.49 -15.01
N ASN A 171 4.66 5.51 -13.98
CA ASN A 171 4.30 5.24 -12.59
C ASN A 171 3.69 3.82 -12.37
N GLY A 172 3.97 2.87 -13.27
CA GLY A 172 3.62 1.46 -13.10
C GLY A 172 4.27 0.89 -11.83
N ARG A 173 3.51 0.16 -11.02
CA ARG A 173 3.93 -0.32 -9.70
C ARG A 173 3.87 -1.82 -9.60
N TYR A 174 4.92 -2.39 -9.01
CA TYR A 174 5.03 -3.81 -8.66
C TYR A 174 5.49 -3.92 -7.21
N ALA A 175 4.98 -4.91 -6.49
CA ALA A 175 5.29 -5.03 -5.08
C ALA A 175 5.32 -6.48 -4.60
N TYR A 176 6.24 -6.76 -3.65
CA TYR A 176 6.47 -8.09 -3.10
C TYR A 176 6.58 -8.06 -1.57
N LEU A 177 6.02 -9.06 -0.91
CA LEU A 177 6.06 -9.23 0.55
C LEU A 177 7.22 -10.14 0.96
N PHE A 178 7.94 -9.73 2.00
CA PHE A 178 9.01 -10.52 2.62
C PHE A 178 8.90 -10.46 4.15
N ARG A 179 9.28 -11.55 4.82
CA ARG A 179 9.31 -11.56 6.29
C ARG A 179 10.45 -10.71 6.85
N HIS A 180 11.55 -10.56 6.09
CA HIS A 180 12.73 -9.82 6.51
C HIS A 180 13.30 -8.95 5.39
N GLN A 181 13.80 -7.78 5.79
CA GLN A 181 14.56 -6.88 4.93
C GLN A 181 16.05 -7.23 5.01
N ASN A 182 16.49 -8.19 4.21
CA ASN A 182 17.88 -8.64 4.13
C ASN A 182 18.38 -8.70 2.69
N THR A 183 19.66 -9.01 2.51
CA THR A 183 20.31 -9.08 1.19
C THR A 183 19.63 -10.08 0.26
N LEU A 184 19.19 -11.26 0.78
CA LEU A 184 18.52 -12.28 -0.04
C LEU A 184 17.14 -11.80 -0.50
N ALA A 185 16.34 -11.20 0.39
CA ALA A 185 15.04 -10.62 0.05
C ALA A 185 15.19 -9.47 -0.97
N PHE A 186 16.25 -8.65 -0.85
CA PHE A 186 16.59 -7.61 -1.81
C PHE A 186 16.89 -8.20 -3.19
N MET A 187 17.73 -9.23 -3.28
CA MET A 187 18.03 -9.89 -4.55
C MET A 187 16.80 -10.61 -5.14
N GLU A 188 16.03 -11.31 -4.31
CA GLU A 188 14.82 -12.02 -4.73
C GLU A 188 13.74 -11.08 -5.22
N SER A 189 13.55 -9.92 -4.58
CA SER A 189 12.57 -8.91 -5.04
C SER A 189 12.90 -8.41 -6.43
N HIS A 190 14.17 -8.12 -6.74
CA HIS A 190 14.61 -7.68 -8.07
C HIS A 190 14.44 -8.78 -9.11
N ARG A 191 14.85 -10.02 -8.80
CA ARG A 191 14.63 -11.17 -9.68
C ARG A 191 13.14 -11.35 -10.01
N ASN A 192 12.27 -11.27 -9.01
CA ASN A 192 10.83 -11.38 -9.20
C ASN A 192 10.29 -10.24 -10.06
N PHE A 193 10.70 -9.01 -9.80
CA PHE A 193 10.32 -7.84 -10.59
C PHE A 193 10.73 -7.99 -12.05
N PHE A 194 11.99 -8.28 -12.35
CA PHE A 194 12.49 -8.43 -13.72
C PHE A 194 11.83 -9.59 -14.46
N ARG A 195 11.55 -10.69 -13.76
CA ARG A 195 10.79 -11.81 -14.32
C ARG A 195 9.35 -11.40 -14.68
N ASP A 196 8.66 -10.72 -13.77
CA ASP A 196 7.24 -10.40 -13.93
C ASP A 196 6.99 -9.31 -14.98
N ILE A 197 7.97 -8.43 -15.24
CA ILE A 197 7.95 -7.46 -16.34
C ILE A 197 8.58 -7.99 -17.64
N HIS A 198 9.10 -9.23 -17.62
CA HIS A 198 9.81 -9.88 -18.74
C HIS A 198 10.98 -9.06 -19.31
N GLY A 199 11.62 -8.22 -18.50
CA GLY A 199 12.70 -7.34 -18.93
C GLY A 199 13.43 -6.68 -17.78
N VAL A 200 14.37 -5.79 -18.13
CA VAL A 200 15.21 -5.07 -17.17
C VAL A 200 15.25 -3.58 -17.53
N PRO A 201 14.89 -2.66 -16.63
CA PRO A 201 15.07 -1.23 -16.83
C PRO A 201 16.54 -0.87 -17.07
N ALA A 202 16.81 0.20 -17.81
CA ALA A 202 18.18 0.63 -18.05
C ALA A 202 18.89 1.03 -16.75
N MET A 203 18.17 1.65 -15.81
CA MET A 203 18.71 2.14 -14.54
C MET A 203 17.75 1.85 -13.39
N MET A 204 18.30 1.38 -12.26
CA MET A 204 17.61 1.25 -10.98
C MET A 204 18.02 2.36 -10.02
N VAL A 205 17.06 3.02 -9.40
CA VAL A 205 17.30 4.09 -8.43
C VAL A 205 16.96 3.61 -7.02
N TYR A 206 17.91 3.83 -6.11
CA TYR A 206 17.80 3.39 -4.70
C TYR A 206 17.91 4.56 -3.74
N ASP A 207 17.19 4.46 -2.62
CA ASP A 207 17.53 5.26 -1.45
C ASP A 207 18.80 4.73 -0.74
N ASN A 208 19.27 5.46 0.27
CA ASN A 208 20.45 5.12 1.07
C ASN A 208 20.15 3.94 2.03
N MET A 209 19.75 2.80 1.49
CA MET A 209 19.44 1.59 2.26
C MET A 209 20.67 0.70 2.44
N ARG A 210 20.83 0.11 3.63
CA ARG A 210 22.00 -0.74 3.96
C ARG A 210 22.18 -1.96 3.06
N VAL A 211 21.10 -2.48 2.47
CA VAL A 211 21.17 -3.63 1.55
C VAL A 211 21.73 -3.26 0.17
N ALA A 212 21.73 -1.98 -0.21
CA ALA A 212 22.26 -1.47 -1.46
C ALA A 212 23.59 -0.71 -1.28
N VAL A 213 23.79 -0.01 -0.15
CA VAL A 213 24.98 0.80 0.14
C VAL A 213 25.80 0.16 1.27
N LYS A 214 27.06 -0.21 0.99
CA LYS A 214 27.98 -0.82 1.95
C LYS A 214 28.60 0.22 2.89
N SER A 215 29.00 1.38 2.36
CA SER A 215 29.67 2.44 3.13
C SER A 215 29.53 3.81 2.46
N PHE A 216 29.66 4.85 3.28
CA PHE A 216 29.75 6.25 2.88
C PHE A 216 31.17 6.73 3.17
N VAL A 217 31.95 7.08 2.13
CA VAL A 217 33.31 7.59 2.28
C VAL A 217 33.42 8.88 1.51
N GLY A 218 33.61 10.02 2.18
CA GLY A 218 33.85 11.31 1.56
C GLY A 218 32.76 11.83 0.61
N GLY A 219 31.51 11.37 0.76
CA GLY A 219 30.40 11.71 -0.14
C GLY A 219 30.12 10.63 -1.18
N ASP A 220 31.05 9.72 -1.47
CA ASP A 220 30.85 8.60 -2.38
C ASP A 220 30.20 7.42 -1.68
N LYS A 221 29.22 6.83 -2.36
CA LYS A 221 28.44 5.68 -1.90
C LYS A 221 28.96 4.42 -2.57
N LYS A 222 29.55 3.51 -1.80
CA LYS A 222 29.99 2.21 -2.32
C LYS A 222 28.82 1.22 -2.32
N PRO A 223 28.52 0.57 -3.47
CA PRO A 223 27.48 -0.45 -3.56
C PRO A 223 27.84 -1.69 -2.76
N THR A 224 26.83 -2.46 -2.35
CA THR A 224 27.04 -3.81 -1.81
C THR A 224 27.43 -4.79 -2.91
N GLU A 225 28.10 -5.88 -2.52
CA GLU A 225 28.45 -6.97 -3.47
C GLU A 225 27.22 -7.60 -4.14
N ALA A 226 26.11 -7.67 -3.42
CA ALA A 226 24.83 -8.14 -3.95
C ALA A 226 24.31 -7.23 -5.07
N LEU A 227 24.36 -5.91 -4.89
CA LEU A 227 23.96 -4.95 -5.93
C LEU A 227 24.88 -5.03 -7.14
N MET A 228 26.20 -5.10 -6.95
CA MET A 228 27.15 -5.27 -8.04
C MET A 228 26.92 -6.56 -8.82
N LYS A 229 26.69 -7.69 -8.11
CA LYS A 229 26.36 -8.97 -8.73
C LYS A 229 25.08 -8.91 -9.57
N MET A 230 24.03 -8.28 -9.05
CA MET A 230 22.76 -8.11 -9.79
C MET A 230 22.94 -7.18 -11.00
N SER A 231 23.59 -6.03 -10.82
CA SER A 231 23.86 -5.08 -11.90
C SER A 231 24.66 -5.73 -13.02
N GLY A 232 25.70 -6.50 -12.70
CA GLY A 232 26.50 -7.23 -13.68
C GLY A 232 25.71 -8.32 -14.41
N PHE A 233 24.88 -9.11 -13.69
CA PHE A 233 24.11 -10.20 -14.29
C PHE A 233 22.96 -9.68 -15.18
N TYR A 234 22.21 -8.67 -14.70
CA TYR A 234 21.05 -8.10 -15.39
C TYR A 234 21.39 -6.95 -16.32
N CYS A 235 22.65 -6.46 -16.31
CA CYS A 235 23.15 -5.36 -17.14
C CYS A 235 22.38 -4.04 -16.94
N PHE A 236 21.93 -3.72 -15.72
CA PHE A 236 21.36 -2.42 -15.39
C PHE A 236 22.37 -1.52 -14.70
N GLU A 237 22.22 -0.22 -14.89
CA GLU A 237 22.93 0.81 -14.14
C GLU A 237 22.20 1.08 -12.82
N TYR A 238 22.90 1.57 -11.81
CA TYR A 238 22.28 1.97 -10.55
C TYR A 238 22.70 3.37 -10.12
N ARG A 239 21.77 4.07 -9.48
CA ARG A 239 21.98 5.39 -8.91
C ARG A 239 21.41 5.43 -7.50
N PHE A 240 22.13 6.13 -6.60
CA PHE A 240 21.63 6.39 -5.25
C PHE A 240 21.10 7.83 -5.17
N CYS A 241 19.94 8.03 -4.56
CA CYS A 241 19.40 9.36 -4.31
C CYS A 241 20.34 10.19 -3.45
N ASN A 242 20.42 11.50 -3.73
CA ASN A 242 21.23 12.42 -2.93
C ASN A 242 20.63 12.58 -1.52
N VAL A 243 21.52 12.76 -0.53
CA VAL A 243 21.11 13.05 0.85
C VAL A 243 20.43 14.41 0.87
N ARG A 244 19.19 14.48 1.39
CA ARG A 244 18.33 15.69 1.46
C ARG A 244 17.72 16.17 0.13
N ALA A 245 17.84 15.46 -0.96
CA ALA A 245 17.15 15.77 -2.21
C ALA A 245 15.72 15.20 -2.21
N GLY A 246 14.86 15.72 -1.35
CA GLY A 246 13.45 15.28 -1.24
C GLY A 246 12.66 15.41 -2.54
N TRP A 247 13.10 16.28 -3.46
CA TRP A 247 12.51 16.41 -4.80
C TRP A 247 12.85 15.24 -5.75
N GLU A 248 14.01 14.57 -5.56
CA GLU A 248 14.36 13.36 -6.32
C GLU A 248 13.55 12.13 -5.86
N LYS A 249 13.02 12.17 -4.63
CA LYS A 249 12.31 11.08 -3.95
C LYS A 249 10.78 11.14 -4.06
N GLY A 250 10.25 12.17 -4.70
CA GLY A 250 8.82 12.48 -4.65
C GLY A 250 7.89 11.40 -5.21
N HIS A 251 8.38 10.46 -6.02
CA HIS A 251 7.59 9.37 -6.59
C HIS A 251 7.59 8.11 -5.72
N VAL A 252 8.74 7.66 -5.19
CA VAL A 252 8.87 6.35 -4.52
C VAL A 252 8.28 6.31 -3.11
N GLU A 253 8.58 7.28 -2.25
CA GLU A 253 8.00 7.31 -0.89
C GLU A 253 6.46 7.34 -0.93
N ARG A 254 5.91 8.09 -1.90
CA ARG A 254 4.47 8.11 -2.15
C ARG A 254 3.98 6.78 -2.72
N SER A 255 4.79 6.06 -3.51
CA SER A 255 4.42 4.77 -4.08
C SER A 255 4.30 3.69 -3.02
N VAL A 256 5.24 3.58 -2.08
CA VAL A 256 5.16 2.63 -0.95
C VAL A 256 3.92 2.88 -0.10
N GLU A 257 3.68 4.14 0.30
CA GLU A 257 2.49 4.49 1.07
C GLU A 257 1.21 4.22 0.26
N TYR A 258 1.21 4.55 -1.02
CA TYR A 258 0.08 4.38 -1.91
C TYR A 258 -0.27 2.91 -2.10
N VAL A 259 0.70 2.05 -2.45
CA VAL A 259 0.50 0.60 -2.63
C VAL A 259 0.02 -0.04 -1.34
N ARG A 260 0.73 0.20 -0.22
CA ARG A 260 0.36 -0.34 1.09
C ARG A 260 -1.08 0.02 1.47
N ARG A 261 -1.48 1.27 1.27
CA ARG A 261 -2.83 1.72 1.57
C ARG A 261 -3.85 1.09 0.64
N LYS A 262 -3.59 1.07 -0.67
CA LYS A 262 -4.50 0.49 -1.65
C LYS A 262 -4.73 -1.00 -1.41
N ALA A 263 -3.68 -1.74 -1.14
CA ALA A 263 -3.78 -3.18 -0.91
C ALA A 263 -4.40 -3.52 0.45
N PHE A 264 -4.02 -2.80 1.52
CA PHE A 264 -4.25 -3.28 2.88
C PHE A 264 -5.10 -2.36 3.77
N CYS A 265 -5.76 -1.33 3.21
CA CYS A 265 -6.64 -0.49 4.01
C CYS A 265 -7.99 -1.15 4.33
N LEU A 266 -8.51 -1.97 3.45
CA LEU A 266 -9.79 -2.68 3.61
C LEU A 266 -9.59 -4.15 4.00
N THR A 267 -8.59 -4.81 3.41
CA THR A 267 -8.31 -6.24 3.58
C THR A 267 -6.90 -6.40 4.12
N ASP A 268 -6.75 -6.89 5.34
CA ASP A 268 -5.46 -7.08 6.03
C ASP A 268 -5.38 -8.43 6.76
N HIS A 269 -6.36 -9.33 6.56
CA HIS A 269 -6.44 -10.68 7.10
C HIS A 269 -6.34 -11.70 5.96
N PHE A 270 -5.43 -12.65 6.08
CA PHE A 270 -5.15 -13.68 5.07
C PHE A 270 -4.86 -15.02 5.76
N GLY A 271 -5.12 -16.14 5.09
CA GLY A 271 -4.79 -17.47 5.59
C GLY A 271 -3.28 -17.73 5.60
N ASP A 272 -2.56 -17.22 4.59
CA ASP A 272 -1.12 -17.37 4.45
C ASP A 272 -0.48 -16.18 3.70
N ILE A 273 0.85 -16.18 3.61
CA ILE A 273 1.60 -15.12 2.90
C ILE A 273 1.36 -15.17 1.39
N HIS A 274 1.06 -16.34 0.82
CA HIS A 274 0.84 -16.51 -0.61
C HIS A 274 -0.45 -15.82 -1.03
N SER A 275 -1.54 -16.04 -0.31
CA SER A 275 -2.82 -15.35 -0.53
C SER A 275 -2.72 -13.83 -0.34
N ALA A 276 -1.90 -13.38 0.63
CA ALA A 276 -1.59 -11.95 0.80
C ALA A 276 -0.82 -11.38 -0.40
N GLN A 277 0.16 -12.13 -0.94
CA GLN A 277 0.91 -11.73 -2.13
C GLN A 277 0.03 -11.71 -3.39
N GLU A 278 -0.84 -12.70 -3.57
CA GLU A 278 -1.78 -12.71 -4.70
C GLU A 278 -2.76 -11.53 -4.65
N HIS A 279 -3.25 -11.19 -3.45
CA HIS A 279 -4.07 -10.00 -3.26
C HIS A 279 -3.29 -8.72 -3.63
N LEU A 280 -2.04 -8.59 -3.18
CA LEU A 280 -1.16 -7.48 -3.50
C LEU A 280 -0.93 -7.35 -5.01
N ASN A 281 -0.67 -8.47 -5.70
CA ASN A 281 -0.48 -8.50 -7.16
C ASN A 281 -1.72 -7.99 -7.89
N ARG A 282 -2.92 -8.49 -7.53
CA ARG A 282 -4.19 -8.03 -8.11
C ARG A 282 -4.40 -6.52 -7.91
N VAL A 283 -4.09 -6.01 -6.72
CA VAL A 283 -4.20 -4.57 -6.43
C VAL A 283 -3.19 -3.76 -7.24
N CYS A 284 -1.95 -4.21 -7.40
CA CYS A 284 -0.96 -3.55 -8.25
C CYS A 284 -1.42 -3.50 -9.71
N MET A 285 -1.97 -4.60 -10.25
CA MET A 285 -2.54 -4.63 -11.61
C MET A 285 -3.71 -3.65 -11.74
N GLN A 286 -4.62 -3.59 -10.77
CA GLN A 286 -5.73 -2.64 -10.76
C GLN A 286 -5.22 -1.19 -10.73
N VAL A 287 -4.25 -0.89 -9.86
CA VAL A 287 -3.64 0.44 -9.74
C VAL A 287 -2.95 0.87 -11.04
N ASN A 288 -2.30 -0.05 -11.74
CA ASN A 288 -1.66 0.22 -13.02
C ASN A 288 -2.68 0.52 -14.12
N ASN A 289 -3.88 -0.05 -14.02
CA ASN A 289 -4.99 0.14 -14.98
C ASN A 289 -6.01 1.21 -14.53
N GLU A 290 -5.99 1.69 -13.26
CA GLU A 290 -6.97 2.66 -12.75
C GLU A 290 -6.83 4.05 -13.38
N GLN A 291 -7.98 4.73 -13.53
CA GLN A 291 -8.03 6.14 -13.90
C GLN A 291 -7.45 7.05 -12.81
N GLY A 292 -6.45 7.85 -13.17
CA GLY A 292 -5.97 8.98 -12.38
C GLY A 292 -6.32 10.30 -13.05
N SER A 293 -5.36 11.24 -13.10
CA SER A 293 -5.46 12.46 -13.92
C SER A 293 -5.34 12.19 -15.43
N LEU A 294 -4.81 11.04 -15.82
CA LEU A 294 -4.74 10.55 -17.20
C LEU A 294 -5.89 9.56 -17.46
N SER A 295 -6.34 9.45 -18.71
CA SER A 295 -7.28 8.41 -19.11
C SER A 295 -6.69 7.01 -18.90
N THR A 296 -7.54 5.99 -18.77
CA THR A 296 -7.07 4.59 -18.64
C THR A 296 -6.22 4.18 -19.84
N ALA A 297 -6.65 4.56 -21.06
CA ALA A 297 -5.92 4.28 -22.29
C ALA A 297 -4.50 4.88 -22.29
N GLU A 298 -4.34 6.14 -21.85
CA GLU A 298 -3.02 6.78 -21.76
C GLU A 298 -2.11 6.12 -20.74
N LYS A 299 -2.63 5.65 -19.61
CA LYS A 299 -1.83 4.93 -18.60
C LYS A 299 -1.37 3.57 -19.10
N THR A 300 -2.28 2.81 -19.70
CA THR A 300 -1.96 1.51 -20.29
C THR A 300 -0.91 1.68 -21.38
N SER A 301 -1.08 2.64 -22.29
CA SER A 301 -0.12 2.97 -23.34
C SER A 301 1.26 3.37 -22.78
N ARG A 302 1.32 4.12 -21.67
CA ARG A 302 2.59 4.47 -21.03
C ARG A 302 3.28 3.28 -20.38
N LEU A 303 2.53 2.39 -19.74
CA LEU A 303 3.10 1.18 -19.16
C LEU A 303 3.58 0.24 -20.25
N GLU A 304 2.84 0.08 -21.33
CA GLU A 304 3.25 -0.69 -22.51
C GLU A 304 4.52 -0.12 -23.15
N ALA A 305 4.65 1.22 -23.21
CA ALA A 305 5.86 1.88 -23.67
C ALA A 305 7.06 1.59 -22.76
N ASP A 306 6.87 1.62 -21.42
CA ASP A 306 7.91 1.18 -20.49
C ASP A 306 8.33 -0.27 -20.77
N LEU A 307 7.36 -1.20 -20.79
CA LEU A 307 7.62 -2.63 -20.95
C LEU A 307 8.28 -2.98 -22.29
N SER A 308 7.90 -2.30 -23.37
CA SER A 308 8.49 -2.52 -24.71
C SER A 308 9.90 -1.96 -24.86
N SER A 309 10.30 -1.02 -24.01
CA SER A 309 11.62 -0.37 -24.02
C SER A 309 12.63 -1.02 -23.06
N LEU A 310 12.25 -2.11 -22.39
CA LEU A 310 13.13 -2.81 -21.45
C LEU A 310 14.23 -3.59 -22.18
N LYS A 311 15.36 -3.74 -21.49
CA LYS A 311 16.39 -4.72 -21.91
C LYS A 311 15.86 -6.14 -21.77
N PRO A 312 16.31 -7.10 -22.62
CA PRO A 312 15.87 -8.50 -22.51
C PRO A 312 16.17 -9.10 -21.13
N PHE A 313 15.23 -9.90 -20.61
CA PHE A 313 15.43 -10.62 -19.36
C PHE A 313 16.39 -11.83 -19.57
N PRO A 314 17.60 -11.85 -18.97
CA PRO A 314 18.58 -12.88 -19.21
C PRO A 314 18.30 -14.20 -18.45
N GLY A 315 17.23 -14.25 -17.65
CA GLY A 315 16.89 -15.39 -16.82
C GLY A 315 17.02 -15.10 -15.31
N ASN A 316 16.81 -16.14 -14.48
CA ASN A 316 16.78 -15.99 -13.04
C ASN A 316 18.18 -16.06 -12.42
N LEU A 317 18.63 -14.99 -11.78
CA LEU A 317 19.81 -15.01 -10.92
C LEU A 317 19.56 -15.91 -9.70
N GLY A 318 20.50 -16.75 -9.33
CA GLY A 318 20.46 -17.52 -8.09
C GLY A 318 20.60 -16.62 -6.87
N CYS A 319 19.49 -16.40 -6.16
CA CYS A 319 19.43 -15.55 -4.95
C CYS A 319 19.53 -16.43 -3.71
N PHE A 320 20.69 -17.03 -3.46
CA PHE A 320 20.95 -17.88 -2.30
C PHE A 320 22.39 -17.76 -1.84
N GLU A 321 22.60 -18.02 -0.56
CA GLU A 321 23.92 -18.25 0.05
C GLU A 321 24.13 -19.74 0.22
N VAL A 322 25.38 -20.20 0.13
CA VAL A 322 25.73 -21.63 0.29
C VAL A 322 26.59 -21.78 1.54
N TYR A 323 26.19 -22.71 2.39
CA TYR A 323 26.93 -23.10 3.59
C TYR A 323 27.11 -24.61 3.62
N GLU A 324 28.13 -25.06 4.38
CA GLU A 324 28.37 -26.47 4.65
C GLU A 324 28.12 -26.75 6.13
N TYR A 325 27.42 -27.84 6.42
CA TYR A 325 27.15 -28.32 7.77
C TYR A 325 27.37 -29.82 7.86
N ILE A 326 27.74 -30.26 9.06
CA ILE A 326 27.76 -31.71 9.41
C ILE A 326 26.44 -32.01 10.11
N VAL A 327 25.79 -33.10 9.70
CA VAL A 327 24.53 -33.55 10.29
C VAL A 327 24.82 -34.12 11.69
N ASP A 328 24.13 -33.64 12.68
CA ASP A 328 24.29 -34.06 14.08
C ASP A 328 23.59 -35.39 14.37
N LYS A 329 23.79 -35.91 15.60
CA LYS A 329 23.18 -37.15 16.07
C LYS A 329 21.66 -37.15 16.14
N TRP A 330 21.06 -35.96 16.10
CA TRP A 330 19.60 -35.76 16.07
C TRP A 330 19.02 -35.70 14.65
N SER A 331 19.88 -36.02 13.65
CA SER A 331 19.53 -35.92 12.23
C SER A 331 19.13 -34.50 11.83
N THR A 332 19.83 -33.49 12.39
CA THR A 332 19.60 -32.10 12.10
C THR A 332 20.89 -31.37 11.72
N ILE A 333 20.71 -30.22 11.07
CA ILE A 333 21.74 -29.19 10.92
C ILE A 333 21.34 -27.99 11.77
N SER A 334 22.28 -27.34 12.44
CA SER A 334 22.03 -26.12 13.22
C SER A 334 22.55 -24.90 12.47
N MET A 335 21.63 -24.02 12.04
CA MET A 335 21.94 -22.77 11.35
C MET A 335 21.36 -21.57 12.13
N LYS A 336 22.24 -20.68 12.63
CA LYS A 336 21.84 -19.50 13.43
C LYS A 336 20.91 -19.87 14.59
N ASN A 337 21.24 -20.93 15.30
CA ASN A 337 20.47 -21.49 16.43
C ASN A 337 19.06 -21.96 16.06
N VAL A 338 18.84 -22.39 14.81
CA VAL A 338 17.63 -23.07 14.34
C VAL A 338 18.04 -24.45 13.83
N HIS A 339 17.31 -25.48 14.23
CA HIS A 339 17.57 -26.87 13.86
C HIS A 339 16.64 -27.28 12.71
N TYR A 340 17.21 -27.83 11.64
CA TYR A 340 16.47 -28.30 10.47
C TYR A 340 16.77 -29.79 10.25
N SER A 341 15.73 -30.62 10.23
CA SER A 341 15.90 -32.05 10.05
C SER A 341 16.31 -32.44 8.61
N VAL A 342 17.09 -33.50 8.51
CA VAL A 342 17.48 -34.15 7.28
C VAL A 342 17.23 -35.66 7.42
N PRO A 343 17.20 -36.44 6.33
CA PRO A 343 17.07 -37.90 6.44
C PRO A 343 18.10 -38.50 7.40
N ASP A 344 17.64 -39.41 8.28
CA ASP A 344 18.44 -40.03 9.36
C ASP A 344 19.60 -40.90 8.84
N SER A 345 19.60 -41.24 7.55
CA SER A 345 20.72 -41.90 6.89
C SER A 345 21.96 -41.01 6.72
N LEU A 346 21.81 -39.71 6.90
CA LEU A 346 22.89 -38.71 6.69
C LEU A 346 23.56 -38.27 7.98
N VAL A 347 23.28 -38.87 9.13
CA VAL A 347 23.94 -38.56 10.41
C VAL A 347 25.44 -38.72 10.28
N GLY A 348 26.21 -37.69 10.63
CA GLY A 348 27.66 -37.61 10.49
C GLY A 348 28.17 -37.16 9.13
N GLU A 349 27.29 -37.14 8.13
CA GLU A 349 27.64 -36.68 6.78
C GLU A 349 27.69 -35.19 6.62
N LYS A 350 28.46 -34.71 5.63
CA LYS A 350 28.58 -33.29 5.25
C LYS A 350 27.56 -32.97 4.18
N VAL A 351 26.73 -31.92 4.45
CA VAL A 351 25.68 -31.47 3.53
C VAL A 351 25.89 -30.03 3.15
N HIS A 352 25.47 -29.68 1.92
CA HIS A 352 25.46 -28.30 1.45
C HIS A 352 24.05 -27.71 1.61
N VAL A 353 23.99 -26.47 2.12
CA VAL A 353 22.73 -25.78 2.41
C VAL A 353 22.62 -24.53 1.56
N LYS A 354 21.66 -24.48 0.65
CA LYS A 354 21.28 -23.27 -0.07
C LYS A 354 20.24 -22.51 0.74
N VAL A 355 20.59 -21.33 1.21
CA VAL A 355 19.76 -20.47 2.05
C VAL A 355 19.15 -19.38 1.19
N TYR A 356 17.82 -19.35 1.11
CA TYR A 356 17.00 -18.30 0.47
C TYR A 356 16.39 -17.38 1.52
N SER A 357 15.62 -16.38 1.10
CA SER A 357 14.94 -15.46 2.04
C SER A 357 13.88 -16.20 2.88
N GLU A 358 13.08 -17.08 2.27
CA GLU A 358 11.92 -17.74 2.92
C GLU A 358 12.09 -19.25 3.08
N LYS A 359 13.12 -19.87 2.49
CA LYS A 359 13.36 -21.32 2.57
C LYS A 359 14.83 -21.66 2.62
N ILE A 360 15.10 -22.87 3.08
CA ILE A 360 16.40 -23.52 2.92
C ILE A 360 16.23 -24.81 2.10
N VAL A 361 17.26 -25.14 1.34
CA VAL A 361 17.34 -26.39 0.58
C VAL A 361 18.65 -27.07 0.94
N ILE A 362 18.55 -28.30 1.41
CA ILE A 362 19.70 -29.10 1.84
C ILE A 362 20.01 -30.13 0.75
N LEU A 363 21.29 -30.19 0.40
CA LEU A 363 21.81 -31.06 -0.68
C LEU A 363 22.86 -31.99 -0.11
N TYR A 364 22.81 -33.26 -0.48
CA TYR A 364 23.89 -34.21 -0.29
C TYR A 364 24.46 -34.59 -1.66
N GLY A 365 25.72 -34.26 -1.89
CA GLY A 365 26.25 -34.22 -3.24
C GLY A 365 25.51 -33.26 -4.16
N LYS A 366 24.88 -33.77 -5.23
CA LYS A 366 24.07 -32.97 -6.17
C LYS A 366 22.56 -33.12 -5.93
N GLU A 367 22.14 -34.01 -5.05
CA GLU A 367 20.74 -34.33 -4.83
C GLU A 367 20.13 -33.47 -3.70
N LYS A 368 18.88 -33.03 -3.91
CA LYS A 368 18.10 -32.38 -2.90
C LYS A 368 17.55 -33.41 -1.92
N VAL A 369 18.02 -33.40 -0.67
CA VAL A 369 17.60 -34.32 0.39
C VAL A 369 16.56 -33.77 1.33
N ALA A 370 16.51 -32.42 1.54
CA ALA A 370 15.49 -31.77 2.34
C ALA A 370 15.23 -30.34 1.87
N SER A 371 14.04 -29.84 2.21
CA SER A 371 13.68 -28.43 2.04
C SER A 371 12.77 -28.02 3.19
N HIS A 372 13.07 -26.90 3.85
CA HIS A 372 12.28 -26.38 4.95
C HIS A 372 11.93 -24.91 4.70
N GLN A 373 10.83 -24.44 5.28
CA GLN A 373 10.60 -23.03 5.44
C GLN A 373 11.65 -22.47 6.41
N ARG A 374 12.22 -21.32 6.09
CA ARG A 374 13.24 -20.71 6.92
C ARG A 374 12.61 -20.10 8.17
N SER A 375 13.02 -20.55 9.36
CA SER A 375 12.73 -19.84 10.60
C SER A 375 13.81 -18.79 10.90
N TYR A 376 13.40 -17.71 11.54
CA TYR A 376 14.24 -16.65 12.04
C TYR A 376 14.18 -16.53 13.58
N CYS A 377 13.41 -17.43 14.21
CA CYS A 377 13.32 -17.54 15.67
C CYS A 377 14.41 -18.46 16.17
N GLY A 378 15.38 -17.95 16.91
CA GLY A 378 16.44 -18.77 17.51
C GLY A 378 15.84 -19.79 18.48
N GLY A 379 16.31 -21.04 18.41
CA GLY A 379 15.81 -22.15 19.21
C GLY A 379 14.72 -23.00 18.56
N ASP A 380 14.22 -22.61 17.37
CA ASP A 380 13.22 -23.37 16.63
C ASP A 380 13.78 -24.72 16.14
N TRP A 381 12.91 -25.71 16.17
CA TRP A 381 13.13 -27.04 15.58
C TRP A 381 12.19 -27.26 14.40
N CYS A 382 12.70 -27.11 13.19
CA CYS A 382 11.98 -27.36 11.94
C CYS A 382 12.12 -28.82 11.55
N ILE A 383 11.25 -29.66 12.07
CA ILE A 383 11.36 -31.11 11.96
C ILE A 383 10.32 -31.65 10.99
N LYS A 384 10.73 -32.61 10.16
CA LYS A 384 9.87 -33.42 9.31
C LYS A 384 9.91 -34.86 9.73
N LEU A 385 8.77 -35.47 10.01
CA LEU A 385 8.66 -36.84 10.48
C LEU A 385 9.22 -37.83 9.43
N GLU A 386 9.03 -37.52 8.15
CA GLU A 386 9.54 -38.35 7.02
C GLU A 386 11.04 -38.61 7.08
N HIS A 387 11.81 -37.70 7.70
CA HIS A 387 13.27 -37.85 7.82
C HIS A 387 13.71 -38.90 8.84
N TYR A 388 12.83 -39.39 9.69
CA TYR A 388 13.11 -40.35 10.76
C TYR A 388 12.49 -41.73 10.52
N LEU A 389 11.84 -41.97 9.40
CA LEU A 389 11.09 -43.19 9.12
C LEU A 389 11.96 -44.48 9.25
N ARG A 390 13.22 -44.44 8.83
CA ARG A 390 14.15 -45.54 8.94
C ARG A 390 14.49 -45.88 10.42
N THR A 391 14.71 -44.86 11.23
CA THR A 391 14.98 -45.00 12.68
C THR A 391 13.72 -45.49 13.40
N LEU A 392 12.55 -44.98 13.06
CA LEU A 392 11.26 -45.34 13.64
C LEU A 392 10.86 -46.79 13.31
N SER A 393 11.13 -47.25 12.08
CA SER A 393 10.88 -48.65 11.72
C SER A 393 11.70 -49.65 12.53
N ARG A 394 12.90 -49.24 13.01
CA ARG A 394 13.77 -50.04 13.87
C ARG A 394 13.43 -49.90 15.37
N LYS A 395 12.77 -48.81 15.77
CA LYS A 395 12.43 -48.50 17.16
C LYS A 395 10.98 -48.04 17.29
N PRO A 396 9.99 -48.92 16.95
CA PRO A 396 8.57 -48.53 16.89
C PRO A 396 8.02 -48.06 18.25
N GLY A 397 8.56 -48.55 19.37
CA GLY A 397 8.19 -48.07 20.72
C GLY A 397 8.59 -46.63 21.05
N ALA A 398 9.39 -45.95 20.23
CA ALA A 398 9.74 -44.56 20.41
C ALA A 398 8.65 -43.61 19.89
N LEU A 399 7.74 -44.08 19.03
CA LEU A 399 6.74 -43.25 18.38
C LEU A 399 5.85 -42.45 19.37
N PRO A 400 5.30 -43.05 20.45
CA PRO A 400 4.45 -42.36 21.40
C PRO A 400 5.18 -41.31 22.25
N HIS A 401 6.51 -41.35 22.31
CA HIS A 401 7.35 -40.50 23.14
C HIS A 401 8.16 -39.48 22.36
N LEU A 402 7.92 -39.37 21.04
CA LEU A 402 8.57 -38.41 20.21
C LEU A 402 8.06 -36.98 20.57
N SER A 403 8.95 -36.16 21.08
CA SER A 403 8.73 -34.74 21.20
C SER A 403 8.38 -34.07 19.85
N LEU A 404 8.66 -34.74 18.75
CA LEU A 404 8.34 -34.41 17.36
C LEU A 404 6.84 -34.33 17.07
N ILE A 405 6.01 -35.14 17.74
CA ILE A 405 4.54 -35.14 17.58
C ILE A 405 3.96 -33.80 18.12
N HIS A 406 4.55 -33.25 19.18
CA HIS A 406 4.15 -31.97 19.77
C HIS A 406 4.65 -30.74 19.01
N ILE A 407 5.67 -30.89 18.14
CA ILE A 407 6.21 -29.79 17.32
C ILE A 407 5.45 -29.64 15.99
N SER A 408 4.81 -30.71 15.50
CA SER A 408 4.03 -30.70 14.27
C SER A 408 2.57 -30.27 14.44
N GLU A 409 2.04 -30.24 15.66
CA GLU A 409 0.74 -29.64 15.94
C GLU A 409 0.90 -28.15 16.19
N PRO A 410 0.16 -27.29 15.47
CA PRO A 410 0.09 -25.88 15.84
C PRO A 410 -0.55 -25.81 17.22
N THR A 411 0.20 -25.32 18.22
CA THR A 411 -0.36 -24.97 19.53
C THR A 411 -1.55 -24.05 19.29
N ARG A 412 -2.76 -24.61 19.40
CA ARG A 412 -3.96 -23.78 19.52
C ARG A 412 -3.86 -22.99 20.82
N PRO A 413 -4.15 -21.67 20.77
CA PRO A 413 -4.20 -20.84 21.96
C PRO A 413 -5.34 -21.26 22.90
#